data_290fbd16c11d18d4f8c6cd6028b4443d
#
_entry.id   290fbd16c11d18d4f8c6cd6028b4443d
#
_cell.length_a   1.000
_cell.length_b   1.000
_cell.length_c   1.000
_cell.angle_alpha   90.00
_cell.angle_beta   90.00
_cell.angle_gamma   90.00
#
_symmetry.space_group_name_H-M   'P 1'
#
loop_
_entity.id
_entity.type
_entity.pdbx_description
1 polymer ?
#
loop_
_entity_poly.entity_id
_entity_poly.type
_entity_poly.pdbx_seq_one_letter_code
_entity_poly.pdbx_strand_id
1 'polypeptide(L)'
;MAVRIIVDSSTDVSETYREKIREVPLSVCFGQTEYLDGVTLEKQEFYRKLVESDVLPTTGQATPAAFDAVFREVAAAGDSAVVITLASPLSGTYQSACLAAESYDNIYVVDGMTVAIGTGVLAEFAADLAEQGMEAEKIAEMVTLKREDVRVIALLDTLEYLKKGGRISKTVAFAGGVLNIKPVVTFQEGQVQLIGKARGSRNGNNLLVEKINESGGVDFSKPLLLGYTGLTSALLDKYEADSSGLWQGHTEKLERCLMCSVIGTHAGPGAVAVAFFRKA
;
A
#
# COMPACT_ATOMS: atom_id res chain seq x y z
N MET A 1 -13.41 11.59 -23.56
CA MET A 1 -12.06 11.52 -22.99
C MET A 1 -12.25 11.08 -21.56
N ALA A 2 -11.91 9.85 -21.24
CA ALA A 2 -12.00 9.34 -19.86
C ALA A 2 -10.67 9.58 -19.12
N VAL A 3 -10.72 9.67 -17.79
CA VAL A 3 -9.52 9.68 -16.96
C VAL A 3 -9.30 8.28 -16.41
N ARG A 4 -8.14 7.70 -16.68
CA ARG A 4 -7.72 6.39 -16.20
C ARG A 4 -6.87 6.55 -14.96
N ILE A 5 -7.16 5.76 -13.91
CA ILE A 5 -6.31 5.68 -12.73
C ILE A 5 -5.40 4.47 -12.88
N ILE A 6 -4.09 4.72 -12.80
CA ILE A 6 -3.03 3.70 -12.94
C ILE A 6 -2.22 3.69 -11.65
N VAL A 7 -1.90 2.49 -11.18
CA VAL A 7 -1.06 2.28 -10.00
C VAL A 7 0.00 1.22 -10.31
N ASP A 8 1.00 1.11 -9.48
CA ASP A 8 1.86 -0.08 -9.47
C ASP A 8 1.30 -1.18 -8.56
N SER A 9 1.68 -2.42 -8.77
CA SER A 9 1.12 -3.59 -8.07
C SER A 9 1.42 -3.67 -6.57
N SER A 10 2.26 -2.78 -6.03
CA SER A 10 2.40 -2.65 -4.58
C SER A 10 1.24 -1.90 -3.93
N THR A 11 0.29 -1.41 -4.73
CA THR A 11 -0.92 -0.73 -4.31
C THR A 11 -2.03 -1.76 -4.10
N ASP A 12 -2.62 -1.75 -2.92
CA ASP A 12 -3.73 -2.64 -2.58
C ASP A 12 -5.01 -1.82 -2.44
N VAL A 13 -5.99 -2.07 -3.28
CA VAL A 13 -7.31 -1.42 -3.29
C VAL A 13 -8.40 -2.37 -2.83
N SER A 14 -9.56 -1.83 -2.44
CA SER A 14 -10.74 -2.63 -2.17
C SER A 14 -11.28 -3.30 -3.43
N GLU A 15 -12.07 -4.35 -3.24
CA GLU A 15 -12.68 -5.10 -4.35
C GLU A 15 -13.55 -4.20 -5.23
N THR A 16 -14.18 -3.19 -4.64
CA THR A 16 -15.04 -2.22 -5.32
C THR A 16 -14.32 -1.42 -6.41
N TYR A 17 -13.01 -1.17 -6.22
CA TYR A 17 -12.21 -0.35 -7.14
C TYR A 17 -11.29 -1.17 -8.05
N ARG A 18 -11.17 -2.48 -7.85
CA ARG A 18 -10.24 -3.33 -8.60
C ARG A 18 -10.39 -3.23 -10.11
N GLU A 19 -11.62 -3.20 -10.63
CA GLU A 19 -11.87 -3.10 -12.06
C GLU A 19 -11.73 -1.67 -12.62
N LYS A 20 -11.72 -0.65 -11.74
CA LYS A 20 -11.63 0.77 -12.11
C LYS A 20 -10.19 1.25 -12.23
N ILE A 21 -9.24 0.53 -11.64
CA ILE A 21 -7.85 0.91 -11.49
C ILE A 21 -6.97 -0.08 -12.24
N ARG A 22 -6.08 0.43 -13.09
CA ARG A 22 -5.13 -0.37 -13.86
C ARG A 22 -3.82 -0.53 -13.10
N GLU A 23 -3.34 -1.76 -12.94
CA GLU A 23 -2.07 -2.06 -12.26
C GLU A 23 -0.93 -2.27 -13.26
N VAL A 24 0.28 -1.79 -12.91
CA VAL A 24 1.55 -2.07 -13.57
C VAL A 24 2.39 -2.96 -12.63
N PRO A 25 2.74 -4.19 -13.03
CA PRO A 25 3.35 -5.16 -12.13
C PRO A 25 4.80 -4.81 -11.76
N LEU A 26 5.13 -4.95 -10.48
CA LEU A 26 6.47 -5.12 -9.97
C LEU A 26 6.88 -6.59 -10.07
N SER A 27 8.17 -6.90 -9.87
CA SER A 27 8.62 -8.27 -9.79
C SER A 27 8.92 -8.73 -8.36
N VAL A 28 8.76 -10.04 -8.15
CA VAL A 28 9.14 -10.76 -6.92
C VAL A 28 10.00 -11.94 -7.31
N CYS A 29 11.19 -12.07 -6.73
CA CYS A 29 12.13 -13.14 -7.03
C CYS A 29 12.30 -14.08 -5.84
N PHE A 30 12.07 -15.37 -6.04
CA PHE A 30 12.48 -16.45 -5.14
C PHE A 30 13.73 -17.12 -5.70
N GLY A 31 14.90 -16.80 -5.12
CA GLY A 31 16.18 -17.22 -5.67
C GLY A 31 16.41 -16.66 -7.08
N GLN A 32 16.47 -17.53 -8.09
CA GLN A 32 16.65 -17.14 -9.50
C GLN A 32 15.33 -17.07 -10.29
N THR A 33 14.20 -17.42 -9.67
CA THR A 33 12.90 -17.42 -10.35
C THR A 33 12.21 -16.09 -10.12
N GLU A 34 11.97 -15.35 -11.20
CA GLU A 34 11.24 -14.08 -11.20
C GLU A 34 9.78 -14.30 -11.52
N TYR A 35 8.93 -13.61 -10.80
CA TYR A 35 7.48 -13.55 -10.98
C TYR A 35 7.02 -12.10 -11.10
N LEU A 36 5.97 -11.87 -11.87
CA LEU A 36 5.26 -10.60 -11.90
C LEU A 36 4.10 -10.64 -10.88
N ASP A 37 4.11 -9.70 -9.94
CA ASP A 37 3.14 -9.61 -8.86
C ASP A 37 1.72 -9.45 -9.41
N GLY A 38 0.79 -10.29 -8.96
CA GLY A 38 -0.60 -10.32 -9.42
C GLY A 38 -0.83 -10.85 -10.86
N VAL A 39 0.24 -11.18 -11.60
CA VAL A 39 0.16 -11.67 -13.00
C VAL A 39 0.60 -13.13 -13.11
N THR A 40 1.84 -13.43 -12.67
CA THR A 40 2.39 -14.80 -12.70
C THR A 40 2.56 -15.37 -11.28
N LEU A 41 2.20 -14.61 -10.26
CA LEU A 41 2.20 -15.02 -8.86
C LEU A 41 0.99 -14.42 -8.14
N GLU A 42 0.02 -15.25 -7.85
CA GLU A 42 -1.15 -14.89 -7.07
C GLU A 42 -0.80 -14.66 -5.59
N LYS A 43 -1.50 -13.71 -4.94
CA LYS A 43 -1.25 -13.33 -3.54
C LYS A 43 -1.23 -14.54 -2.59
N GLN A 44 -2.20 -15.45 -2.68
CA GLN A 44 -2.29 -16.65 -1.83
C GLN A 44 -1.12 -17.60 -2.07
N GLU A 45 -0.72 -17.79 -3.33
CA GLU A 45 0.43 -18.63 -3.66
C GLU A 45 1.73 -18.03 -3.15
N PHE A 46 1.90 -16.71 -3.26
CA PHE A 46 3.04 -16.00 -2.69
C PHE A 46 3.18 -16.27 -1.19
N TYR A 47 2.11 -16.09 -0.39
CA TYR A 47 2.20 -16.30 1.05
C TYR A 47 2.48 -17.76 1.42
N ARG A 48 2.00 -18.72 0.63
CA ARG A 48 2.36 -20.14 0.81
C ARG A 48 3.86 -20.34 0.59
N LYS A 49 4.38 -19.85 -0.54
CA LYS A 49 5.83 -19.91 -0.85
C LYS A 49 6.67 -19.18 0.22
N LEU A 50 6.23 -18.02 0.70
CA LEU A 50 6.94 -17.24 1.71
C LEU A 50 7.09 -18.01 3.03
N VAL A 51 6.06 -18.73 3.45
CA VAL A 51 6.06 -19.51 4.71
C VAL A 51 6.85 -20.82 4.56
N GLU A 52 6.82 -21.43 3.37
CA GLU A 52 7.49 -22.72 3.10
C GLU A 52 8.97 -22.54 2.71
N SER A 53 9.40 -21.33 2.32
CA SER A 53 10.75 -21.09 1.80
C SER A 53 11.72 -20.69 2.93
N ASP A 54 12.90 -21.32 2.93
CA ASP A 54 14.03 -20.90 3.77
C ASP A 54 14.73 -19.62 3.24
N VAL A 55 14.46 -19.26 1.98
CA VAL A 55 15.06 -18.09 1.32
C VAL A 55 14.01 -17.00 1.20
N LEU A 56 14.31 -15.82 1.77
CA LEU A 56 13.43 -14.68 1.62
C LEU A 56 13.45 -14.17 0.17
N PRO A 57 12.27 -13.84 -0.38
CA PRO A 57 12.18 -13.23 -1.69
C PRO A 57 12.76 -11.81 -1.71
N THR A 58 13.06 -11.34 -2.92
CA THR A 58 13.43 -9.94 -3.20
C THR A 58 12.44 -9.34 -4.18
N THR A 59 12.39 -8.02 -4.26
CA THR A 59 11.48 -7.31 -5.18
C THR A 59 12.25 -6.45 -6.16
N GLY A 60 11.74 -6.33 -7.39
CA GLY A 60 12.18 -5.40 -8.42
C GLY A 60 11.12 -4.34 -8.69
N GLN A 61 11.57 -3.13 -9.07
CA GLN A 61 10.66 -2.05 -9.45
C GLN A 61 9.91 -2.35 -10.75
N ALA A 62 8.75 -1.72 -10.95
CA ALA A 62 8.11 -1.68 -12.25
C ALA A 62 9.02 -0.93 -13.25
N THR A 63 9.19 -1.48 -14.46
CA THR A 63 10.11 -0.92 -15.44
C THR A 63 9.45 0.22 -16.24
N PRO A 64 10.24 1.15 -16.82
CA PRO A 64 9.69 2.15 -17.74
C PRO A 64 8.94 1.53 -18.92
N ALA A 65 9.43 0.41 -19.44
CA ALA A 65 8.76 -0.30 -20.55
C ALA A 65 7.39 -0.88 -20.16
N ALA A 66 7.22 -1.31 -18.89
CA ALA A 66 5.93 -1.79 -18.40
C ALA A 66 4.91 -0.64 -18.29
N PHE A 67 5.34 0.53 -17.82
CA PHE A 67 4.50 1.74 -17.81
C PHE A 67 4.17 2.21 -19.23
N ASP A 68 5.16 2.29 -20.12
CA ASP A 68 4.97 2.74 -21.50
C ASP A 68 3.95 1.87 -22.27
N ALA A 69 3.94 0.56 -22.02
CA ALA A 69 2.94 -0.34 -22.61
C ALA A 69 1.50 0.08 -22.24
N VAL A 70 1.25 0.42 -20.97
CA VAL A 70 -0.06 0.89 -20.50
C VAL A 70 -0.36 2.30 -21.00
N PHE A 71 0.63 3.19 -21.06
CA PHE A 71 0.45 4.57 -21.51
C PHE A 71 0.10 4.64 -23.01
N ARG A 72 0.65 3.75 -23.84
CA ARG A 72 0.23 3.61 -25.24
C ARG A 72 -1.25 3.21 -25.37
N GLU A 73 -1.76 2.32 -24.51
CA GLU A 73 -3.18 1.96 -24.50
C GLU A 73 -4.05 3.19 -24.20
N VAL A 74 -3.67 4.00 -23.19
CA VAL A 74 -4.36 5.24 -22.82
C VAL A 74 -4.35 6.24 -23.97
N ALA A 75 -3.19 6.48 -24.55
CA ALA A 75 -3.04 7.42 -25.67
C ALA A 75 -3.82 6.98 -26.91
N ALA A 76 -3.80 5.69 -27.25
CA ALA A 76 -4.55 5.14 -28.38
C ALA A 76 -6.08 5.25 -28.18
N ALA A 77 -6.57 5.23 -26.93
CA ALA A 77 -7.97 5.47 -26.61
C ALA A 77 -8.36 6.95 -26.64
N GLY A 78 -7.39 7.87 -26.72
CA GLY A 78 -7.62 9.31 -26.59
C GLY A 78 -8.00 9.71 -25.16
N ASP A 79 -7.65 8.91 -24.16
CA ASP A 79 -7.91 9.14 -22.74
C ASP A 79 -6.72 9.86 -22.08
N SER A 80 -6.91 10.34 -20.85
CA SER A 80 -5.85 10.84 -19.97
C SER A 80 -5.65 9.89 -18.81
N ALA A 81 -4.50 9.97 -18.13
CA ALA A 81 -4.29 9.15 -16.92
C ALA A 81 -3.64 9.92 -15.78
N VAL A 82 -3.98 9.49 -14.56
CA VAL A 82 -3.27 9.79 -13.32
C VAL A 82 -2.60 8.51 -12.84
N VAL A 83 -1.27 8.56 -12.70
CA VAL A 83 -0.45 7.43 -12.27
C VAL A 83 -0.01 7.69 -10.84
N ILE A 84 -0.40 6.84 -9.91
CA ILE A 84 -0.04 6.97 -8.49
C ILE A 84 0.86 5.79 -8.12
N THR A 85 2.11 6.08 -7.78
CA THR A 85 3.09 5.04 -7.44
C THR A 85 3.36 4.98 -5.94
N LEU A 86 3.94 3.86 -5.50
CA LEU A 86 4.51 3.81 -4.16
C LEU A 86 5.58 4.88 -3.96
N ALA A 87 5.87 5.18 -2.69
CA ALA A 87 6.83 6.19 -2.26
C ALA A 87 8.21 6.05 -2.94
N SER A 88 8.69 7.11 -3.56
CA SER A 88 9.99 7.17 -4.25
C SER A 88 11.21 6.83 -3.36
N PRO A 89 11.23 7.10 -2.03
CA PRO A 89 12.32 6.65 -1.17
C PRO A 89 12.41 5.13 -0.98
N LEU A 90 11.35 4.37 -1.31
CA LEU A 90 11.30 2.91 -1.14
C LEU A 90 11.60 2.14 -2.43
N SER A 91 11.40 2.74 -3.60
CA SER A 91 11.55 2.09 -4.89
C SER A 91 11.80 3.08 -6.03
N GLY A 92 12.53 2.67 -7.05
CA GLY A 92 12.69 3.43 -8.29
C GLY A 92 11.46 3.43 -9.20
N THR A 93 10.33 2.84 -8.78
CA THR A 93 9.09 2.73 -9.59
C THR A 93 8.55 4.11 -10.00
N TYR A 94 8.56 5.11 -9.09
CA TYR A 94 8.19 6.48 -9.41
C TYR A 94 9.02 7.04 -10.57
N GLN A 95 10.34 6.90 -10.51
CA GLN A 95 11.25 7.37 -11.56
C GLN A 95 11.00 6.64 -12.88
N SER A 96 10.70 5.34 -12.84
CA SER A 96 10.33 4.56 -14.01
C SER A 96 9.06 5.09 -14.68
N ALA A 97 8.04 5.42 -13.87
CA ALA A 97 6.79 5.99 -14.38
C ALA A 97 7.02 7.38 -14.99
N CYS A 98 7.78 8.26 -14.32
CA CYS A 98 8.12 9.58 -14.83
C CYS A 98 8.86 9.50 -16.17
N LEU A 99 9.88 8.63 -16.29
CA LEU A 99 10.64 8.44 -17.52
C LEU A 99 9.72 7.97 -18.67
N ALA A 100 8.82 7.04 -18.39
CA ALA A 100 7.86 6.58 -19.40
C ALA A 100 6.88 7.69 -19.82
N ALA A 101 6.48 8.57 -18.89
CA ALA A 101 5.52 9.63 -19.13
C ALA A 101 6.07 10.79 -19.97
N GLU A 102 7.40 10.96 -20.12
CA GLU A 102 8.02 12.06 -20.88
C GLU A 102 7.53 12.16 -22.34
N SER A 103 7.02 11.07 -22.90
CA SER A 103 6.51 11.02 -24.28
C SER A 103 5.00 11.30 -24.41
N TYR A 104 4.32 11.66 -23.32
CA TYR A 104 2.86 11.78 -23.25
C TYR A 104 2.42 13.06 -22.52
N ASP A 105 1.68 13.93 -23.20
CA ASP A 105 1.19 15.21 -22.63
C ASP A 105 -0.04 15.03 -21.71
N ASN A 106 -0.67 13.84 -21.72
CA ASN A 106 -1.92 13.54 -21.04
C ASN A 106 -1.77 12.53 -19.89
N ILE A 107 -0.55 12.26 -19.46
CA ILE A 107 -0.21 11.33 -18.36
C ILE A 107 0.43 12.12 -17.21
N TYR A 108 -0.19 12.06 -16.04
CA TYR A 108 0.24 12.79 -14.85
C TYR A 108 0.70 11.81 -13.77
N VAL A 109 1.99 11.86 -13.40
CA VAL A 109 2.59 10.94 -12.42
C VAL A 109 2.69 11.59 -11.06
N VAL A 110 2.18 10.90 -10.03
CA VAL A 110 2.17 11.35 -8.64
C VAL A 110 2.95 10.34 -7.78
N ASP A 111 3.91 10.82 -7.01
CA ASP A 111 4.52 10.07 -5.93
C ASP A 111 3.53 9.97 -4.76
N GLY A 112 3.07 8.77 -4.44
CA GLY A 112 2.10 8.55 -3.36
C GLY A 112 2.66 8.80 -1.97
N MET A 113 3.98 8.85 -1.79
CA MET A 113 4.68 9.03 -0.50
C MET A 113 4.27 8.02 0.58
N THR A 114 3.64 6.95 0.17
CA THR A 114 3.15 5.84 0.99
C THR A 114 3.17 4.55 0.18
N VAL A 115 2.64 3.45 0.70
CA VAL A 115 2.61 2.16 -0.01
C VAL A 115 1.38 1.34 0.38
N ALA A 116 1.15 0.20 -0.29
CA ALA A 116 0.11 -0.76 0.01
C ALA A 116 -1.30 -0.12 -0.02
N ILE A 117 -2.07 -0.37 1.03
CA ILE A 117 -3.39 0.24 1.24
C ILE A 117 -3.35 1.77 1.35
N GLY A 118 -2.19 2.37 1.69
CA GLY A 118 -2.03 3.83 1.72
C GLY A 118 -2.08 4.45 0.32
N THR A 119 -1.36 3.86 -0.63
CA THR A 119 -1.51 4.22 -2.05
C THR A 119 -2.91 3.81 -2.55
N GLY A 120 -3.48 2.72 -2.00
CA GLY A 120 -4.84 2.27 -2.30
C GLY A 120 -5.89 3.33 -2.03
N VAL A 121 -5.95 3.90 -0.81
CA VAL A 121 -6.94 4.94 -0.50
C VAL A 121 -6.74 6.22 -1.33
N LEU A 122 -5.51 6.53 -1.75
CA LEU A 122 -5.25 7.63 -2.70
C LEU A 122 -5.79 7.32 -4.09
N ALA A 123 -5.62 6.09 -4.56
CA ALA A 123 -6.10 5.64 -5.86
C ALA A 123 -7.64 5.58 -5.90
N GLU A 124 -8.28 5.10 -4.83
CA GLU A 124 -9.74 5.12 -4.69
C GLU A 124 -10.28 6.56 -4.67
N PHE A 125 -9.63 7.46 -3.93
CA PHE A 125 -9.98 8.87 -3.94
C PHE A 125 -9.84 9.50 -5.34
N ALA A 126 -8.78 9.18 -6.08
CA ALA A 126 -8.59 9.64 -7.45
C ALA A 126 -9.67 9.08 -8.40
N ALA A 127 -10.06 7.82 -8.23
CA ALA A 127 -11.12 7.19 -9.02
C ALA A 127 -12.48 7.87 -8.78
N ASP A 128 -12.81 8.21 -7.53
CA ASP A 128 -14.03 8.96 -7.20
C ASP A 128 -14.06 10.34 -7.86
N LEU A 129 -12.92 11.05 -7.90
CA LEU A 129 -12.82 12.34 -8.58
C LEU A 129 -12.97 12.20 -10.11
N ALA A 130 -12.41 11.14 -10.68
CA ALA A 130 -12.57 10.83 -12.11
C ALA A 130 -14.03 10.52 -12.47
N GLU A 131 -14.74 9.76 -11.63
CA GLU A 131 -16.19 9.49 -11.81
C GLU A 131 -17.05 10.75 -11.70
N GLN A 132 -16.61 11.74 -10.92
CA GLN A 132 -17.24 13.06 -10.83
C GLN A 132 -16.94 13.96 -12.04
N GLY A 133 -16.14 13.49 -13.00
CA GLY A 133 -15.81 14.20 -14.24
C GLY A 133 -14.67 15.21 -14.09
N MET A 134 -13.85 15.12 -13.05
CA MET A 134 -12.66 15.96 -12.87
C MET A 134 -11.59 15.60 -13.91
N GLU A 135 -10.89 16.60 -14.45
CA GLU A 135 -9.80 16.41 -15.40
C GLU A 135 -8.55 15.81 -14.71
N ALA A 136 -7.74 15.04 -15.47
CA ALA A 136 -6.60 14.30 -14.95
C ALA A 136 -5.56 15.17 -14.24
N GLU A 137 -5.24 16.35 -14.81
CA GLU A 137 -4.32 17.31 -14.19
C GLU A 137 -4.80 17.74 -12.80
N LYS A 138 -6.08 18.08 -12.69
CA LYS A 138 -6.70 18.47 -11.41
C LYS A 138 -6.73 17.35 -10.40
N ILE A 139 -6.98 16.13 -10.84
CA ILE A 139 -6.93 14.94 -9.97
C ILE A 139 -5.51 14.76 -9.44
N ALA A 140 -4.48 14.86 -10.30
CA ALA A 140 -3.09 14.73 -9.90
C ALA A 140 -2.68 15.81 -8.88
N GLU A 141 -3.11 17.08 -9.07
CA GLU A 141 -2.93 18.16 -8.10
C GLU A 141 -3.60 17.82 -6.76
N MET A 142 -4.86 17.38 -6.79
CA MET A 142 -5.62 17.04 -5.59
C MET A 142 -5.01 15.85 -4.84
N VAL A 143 -4.59 14.80 -5.53
CA VAL A 143 -3.91 13.64 -4.94
C VAL A 143 -2.59 14.07 -4.31
N THR A 144 -1.80 14.91 -4.99
CA THR A 144 -0.53 15.44 -4.48
C THR A 144 -0.74 16.25 -3.20
N LEU A 145 -1.80 17.05 -3.11
CA LEU A 145 -2.14 17.80 -1.92
C LEU A 145 -2.63 16.87 -0.79
N LYS A 146 -3.52 15.94 -1.13
CA LYS A 146 -4.22 15.09 -0.17
C LYS A 146 -3.41 13.91 0.38
N ARG A 147 -2.32 13.51 -0.30
CA ARG A 147 -1.41 12.48 0.23
C ARG A 147 -0.82 12.84 1.60
N GLU A 148 -0.69 14.14 1.90
CA GLU A 148 -0.23 14.63 3.20
C GLU A 148 -1.23 14.37 4.34
N ASP A 149 -2.49 14.09 4.03
CA ASP A 149 -3.52 13.73 4.98
C ASP A 149 -3.66 12.21 5.15
N VAL A 150 -3.08 11.41 4.26
CA VAL A 150 -3.13 9.95 4.35
C VAL A 150 -2.24 9.45 5.49
N ARG A 151 -2.78 8.51 6.25
CA ARG A 151 -2.06 7.77 7.30
C ARG A 151 -2.15 6.28 7.02
N VAL A 152 -1.03 5.61 7.18
CA VAL A 152 -0.95 4.15 7.26
C VAL A 152 -0.32 3.80 8.59
N ILE A 153 -1.02 3.02 9.39
CA ILE A 153 -0.51 2.51 10.65
C ILE A 153 -0.61 0.99 10.62
N ALA A 154 0.51 0.32 10.81
CA ALA A 154 0.61 -1.12 10.68
C ALA A 154 1.24 -1.77 11.92
N LEU A 155 0.60 -2.82 12.40
CA LEU A 155 1.13 -3.75 13.40
C LEU A 155 1.77 -4.92 12.65
N LEU A 156 3.07 -5.12 12.86
CA LEU A 156 3.83 -6.20 12.22
C LEU A 156 4.13 -7.32 13.23
N ASP A 157 4.38 -8.50 12.71
CA ASP A 157 4.87 -9.61 13.53
C ASP A 157 6.33 -9.37 13.96
N THR A 158 7.16 -8.88 13.04
CA THR A 158 8.58 -8.58 13.23
C THR A 158 9.05 -7.50 12.26
N LEU A 159 10.20 -6.86 12.55
CA LEU A 159 10.88 -5.96 11.62
C LEU A 159 11.92 -6.67 10.73
N GLU A 160 12.08 -7.97 10.85
CA GLU A 160 13.15 -8.68 10.13
C GLU A 160 13.02 -8.57 8.62
N TYR A 161 11.80 -8.68 8.09
CA TYR A 161 11.52 -8.57 6.65
C TYR A 161 11.88 -7.18 6.12
N LEU A 162 11.46 -6.10 6.81
CA LEU A 162 11.82 -4.72 6.47
C LEU A 162 13.33 -4.48 6.52
N LYS A 163 14.02 -5.05 7.53
CA LYS A 163 15.49 -4.94 7.67
C LYS A 163 16.22 -5.67 6.56
N LYS A 164 15.87 -6.92 6.30
CA LYS A 164 16.48 -7.74 5.25
C LYS A 164 16.20 -7.17 3.86
N GLY A 165 15.00 -6.61 3.66
CA GLY A 165 14.63 -5.90 2.44
C GLY A 165 15.26 -4.51 2.29
N GLY A 166 15.90 -3.97 3.34
CA GLY A 166 16.52 -2.65 3.32
C GLY A 166 15.54 -1.46 3.28
N ARG A 167 14.25 -1.67 3.60
CA ARG A 167 13.19 -0.63 3.57
C ARG A 167 12.92 -0.02 4.95
N ILE A 168 13.75 -0.33 5.94
CA ILE A 168 13.80 0.39 7.22
C ILE A 168 15.25 0.72 7.58
N SER A 169 15.47 1.85 8.23
CA SER A 169 16.81 2.28 8.64
C SER A 169 17.47 1.21 9.53
N LYS A 170 18.76 0.94 9.26
CA LYS A 170 19.60 0.03 10.06
C LYS A 170 19.75 0.49 11.52
N THR A 171 19.55 1.78 11.79
CA THR A 171 19.65 2.37 13.13
C THR A 171 18.43 2.11 14.00
N VAL A 172 17.32 1.62 13.43
CA VAL A 172 16.14 1.23 14.22
C VAL A 172 16.52 0.04 15.09
N ALA A 173 16.81 0.33 16.36
CA ALA A 173 17.10 -0.68 17.36
C ALA A 173 15.82 -1.47 17.66
N PHE A 174 15.75 -2.67 17.13
CA PHE A 174 14.75 -3.65 17.54
C PHE A 174 15.45 -4.68 18.43
N ALA A 175 14.96 -4.87 19.63
CA ALA A 175 15.46 -5.90 20.53
C ALA A 175 15.09 -7.28 19.95
N GLY A 176 15.86 -7.75 18.98
CA GLY A 176 15.80 -9.12 18.51
C GLY A 176 16.09 -10.03 19.70
N GLY A 177 15.14 -10.89 20.06
CA GLY A 177 15.29 -11.82 21.17
C GLY A 177 14.25 -11.67 22.28
N VAL A 178 13.47 -10.61 22.34
CA VAL A 178 12.32 -10.54 23.25
C VAL A 178 11.10 -11.16 22.57
N LEU A 179 10.68 -12.29 23.09
CA LEU A 179 9.55 -13.05 22.56
C LEU A 179 8.26 -12.23 22.56
N ASN A 180 7.54 -12.27 21.42
CA ASN A 180 6.20 -11.69 21.26
C ASN A 180 6.13 -10.16 21.34
N ILE A 181 7.17 -9.44 20.92
CA ILE A 181 7.12 -7.98 20.71
C ILE A 181 6.63 -7.70 19.30
N LYS A 182 5.53 -6.95 19.19
CA LYS A 182 4.91 -6.52 17.94
C LYS A 182 5.23 -5.05 17.69
N PRO A 183 5.98 -4.71 16.63
CA PRO A 183 6.23 -3.33 16.25
C PRO A 183 5.02 -2.70 15.58
N VAL A 184 4.79 -1.41 15.86
CA VAL A 184 3.84 -0.57 15.12
C VAL A 184 4.64 0.44 14.31
N VAL A 185 4.36 0.49 13.02
CA VAL A 185 5.03 1.36 12.05
C VAL A 185 4.06 2.27 11.34
N THR A 186 4.57 3.38 10.81
CA THR A 186 3.89 4.33 9.93
C THR A 186 4.82 4.75 8.80
N PHE A 187 4.34 5.63 7.91
CA PHE A 187 5.15 6.28 6.88
C PHE A 187 5.27 7.77 7.20
N GLN A 188 6.49 8.28 7.15
CA GLN A 188 6.80 9.69 7.25
C GLN A 188 7.80 10.05 6.15
N GLU A 189 7.49 11.07 5.36
CA GLU A 189 8.30 11.46 4.20
C GLU A 189 8.62 10.27 3.27
N GLY A 190 7.64 9.39 3.05
CA GLY A 190 7.76 8.19 2.24
C GLY A 190 8.62 7.06 2.83
N GLN A 191 9.09 7.18 4.06
CA GLN A 191 9.93 6.19 4.73
C GLN A 191 9.22 5.51 5.90
N VAL A 192 9.55 4.24 6.14
CA VAL A 192 9.01 3.49 7.27
C VAL A 192 9.60 3.99 8.59
N GLN A 193 8.73 4.37 9.53
CA GLN A 193 9.06 4.81 10.88
C GLN A 193 8.46 3.89 11.93
N LEU A 194 9.27 3.48 12.91
CA LEU A 194 8.79 2.74 14.07
C LEU A 194 8.21 3.73 15.10
N ILE A 195 6.90 3.63 15.35
CA ILE A 195 6.16 4.55 16.24
C ILE A 195 5.71 3.90 17.55
N GLY A 196 5.92 2.60 17.70
CA GLY A 196 5.57 1.92 18.93
C GLY A 196 5.96 0.45 18.95
N LYS A 197 5.87 -0.15 20.12
CA LYS A 197 6.12 -1.57 20.35
C LYS A 197 5.14 -2.05 21.40
N ALA A 198 4.48 -3.17 21.16
CA ALA A 198 3.57 -3.78 22.11
C ALA A 198 3.93 -5.25 22.37
N ARG A 199 3.54 -5.78 23.52
CA ARG A 199 3.72 -7.20 23.81
C ARG A 199 2.41 -7.94 23.58
N GLY A 200 2.42 -8.83 22.60
CA GLY A 200 1.25 -9.61 22.17
C GLY A 200 0.26 -8.84 21.30
N SER A 201 -0.61 -9.58 20.61
CA SER A 201 -1.52 -9.00 19.61
C SER A 201 -2.57 -8.05 20.19
N ARG A 202 -3.14 -8.36 21.37
CA ARG A 202 -4.16 -7.48 21.99
C ARG A 202 -3.61 -6.10 22.34
N ASN A 203 -2.42 -6.04 22.97
CA ASN A 203 -1.79 -4.75 23.25
C ASN A 203 -1.35 -4.05 21.96
N GLY A 204 -0.96 -4.82 20.93
CA GLY A 204 -0.68 -4.31 19.60
C GLY A 204 -1.90 -3.64 18.97
N ASN A 205 -3.06 -4.31 19.02
CA ASN A 205 -4.31 -3.77 18.50
C ASN A 205 -4.72 -2.47 19.23
N ASN A 206 -4.58 -2.43 20.55
CA ASN A 206 -4.85 -1.23 21.33
C ASN A 206 -3.91 -0.08 20.97
N LEU A 207 -2.61 -0.39 20.80
CA LEU A 207 -1.61 0.60 20.39
C LEU A 207 -1.90 1.12 18.97
N LEU A 208 -2.40 0.27 18.06
CA LEU A 208 -2.80 0.68 16.73
C LEU A 208 -3.94 1.69 16.79
N VAL A 209 -4.98 1.44 17.61
CA VAL A 209 -6.08 2.40 17.84
C VAL A 209 -5.58 3.71 18.47
N GLU A 210 -4.67 3.64 19.46
CA GLU A 210 -4.05 4.82 20.07
C GLU A 210 -3.35 5.69 19.01
N LYS A 211 -2.53 5.06 18.15
CA LYS A 211 -1.78 5.77 17.09
C LYS A 211 -2.70 6.35 16.01
N ILE A 212 -3.82 5.70 15.68
CA ILE A 212 -4.84 6.25 14.80
C ILE A 212 -5.42 7.54 15.40
N ASN A 213 -5.78 7.52 16.67
CA ASN A 213 -6.32 8.70 17.36
C ASN A 213 -5.28 9.84 17.46
N GLU A 214 -4.03 9.52 17.82
CA GLU A 214 -2.94 10.49 17.91
C GLU A 214 -2.62 11.15 16.55
N SER A 215 -2.86 10.46 15.44
CA SER A 215 -2.62 10.97 14.09
C SER A 215 -3.73 11.89 13.55
N GLY A 216 -4.72 12.22 14.36
CA GLY A 216 -5.85 13.09 14.02
C GLY A 216 -7.18 12.34 13.86
N GLY A 217 -7.18 11.01 13.99
CA GLY A 217 -8.38 10.18 13.80
C GLY A 217 -8.82 10.06 12.35
N VAL A 218 -9.82 9.23 12.10
CA VAL A 218 -10.28 8.84 10.76
C VAL A 218 -11.32 9.82 10.23
N ASP A 219 -11.11 10.34 9.02
CA ASP A 219 -12.14 11.02 8.22
C ASP A 219 -12.97 9.96 7.47
N PHE A 220 -14.11 9.59 8.03
CA PHE A 220 -15.02 8.58 7.47
C PHE A 220 -15.77 9.04 6.20
N SER A 221 -15.59 10.27 5.75
CA SER A 221 -16.12 10.76 4.47
C SER A 221 -15.20 10.44 3.29
N LYS A 222 -14.04 9.84 3.54
CA LYS A 222 -12.99 9.49 2.59
C LYS A 222 -12.76 7.98 2.57
N PRO A 223 -12.08 7.45 1.53
CA PRO A 223 -11.68 6.05 1.50
C PRO A 223 -10.92 5.61 2.75
N LEU A 224 -11.28 4.43 3.25
CA LEU A 224 -10.71 3.77 4.41
C LEU A 224 -10.50 2.30 4.07
N LEU A 225 -9.31 1.76 4.29
CA LEU A 225 -8.99 0.41 3.91
C LEU A 225 -8.19 -0.30 5.01
N LEU A 226 -8.58 -1.53 5.31
CA LEU A 226 -7.86 -2.43 6.19
C LEU A 226 -7.11 -3.48 5.36
N GLY A 227 -5.86 -3.76 5.74
CA GLY A 227 -5.04 -4.75 5.06
C GLY A 227 -4.45 -5.77 6.03
N TYR A 228 -4.22 -6.97 5.50
CA TYR A 228 -3.51 -8.02 6.23
C TYR A 228 -2.52 -8.75 5.32
N THR A 229 -1.55 -9.43 5.94
CA THR A 229 -0.58 -10.29 5.25
C THR A 229 -0.62 -11.70 5.83
N GLY A 230 -0.36 -12.70 4.98
CA GLY A 230 -0.34 -14.09 5.39
C GLY A 230 -1.47 -14.92 4.79
N LEU A 231 -1.61 -16.15 5.28
CA LEU A 231 -2.53 -17.14 4.70
C LEU A 231 -3.99 -16.97 5.14
N THR A 232 -4.23 -16.23 6.24
CA THR A 232 -5.58 -16.05 6.81
C THR A 232 -5.78 -14.63 7.32
N SER A 233 -7.03 -14.16 7.36
CA SER A 233 -7.43 -12.88 7.93
C SER A 233 -7.58 -12.88 9.46
N ALA A 234 -7.31 -13.99 10.14
CA ALA A 234 -7.64 -14.16 11.57
C ALA A 234 -7.10 -13.05 12.49
N LEU A 235 -5.93 -12.48 12.19
CA LEU A 235 -5.37 -11.36 12.97
C LEU A 235 -6.11 -10.05 12.67
N LEU A 236 -6.56 -9.84 11.44
CA LEU A 236 -7.39 -8.70 11.07
C LEU A 236 -8.77 -8.81 11.70
N ASP A 237 -9.41 -10.00 11.64
CA ASP A 237 -10.71 -10.24 12.26
C ASP A 237 -10.66 -9.96 13.78
N LYS A 238 -9.55 -10.35 14.42
CA LYS A 238 -9.31 -10.04 15.83
C LYS A 238 -9.11 -8.54 16.06
N TYR A 239 -8.38 -7.85 15.20
CA TYR A 239 -8.19 -6.41 15.28
C TYR A 239 -9.52 -5.67 15.15
N GLU A 240 -10.35 -6.01 14.17
CA GLU A 240 -11.68 -5.41 13.98
C GLU A 240 -12.56 -5.57 15.24
N ALA A 241 -12.54 -6.77 15.86
CA ALA A 241 -13.26 -7.01 17.10
C ALA A 241 -12.72 -6.19 18.28
N ASP A 242 -11.38 -6.17 18.47
CA ASP A 242 -10.71 -5.45 19.56
C ASP A 242 -10.86 -3.90 19.40
N SER A 243 -11.03 -3.40 18.16
CA SER A 243 -11.12 -1.97 17.81
C SER A 243 -12.54 -1.50 17.46
N SER A 244 -13.55 -2.31 17.72
CA SER A 244 -14.96 -2.04 17.35
C SER A 244 -15.45 -0.64 17.74
N GLY A 245 -15.00 -0.11 18.87
CA GLY A 245 -15.35 1.25 19.33
C GLY A 245 -14.84 2.37 18.43
N LEU A 246 -13.85 2.12 17.56
CA LEU A 246 -13.35 3.11 16.59
C LEU A 246 -14.27 3.21 15.36
N TRP A 247 -14.92 2.10 14.99
CA TRP A 247 -15.68 1.97 13.75
C TRP A 247 -17.19 2.13 13.95
N GLN A 248 -17.69 1.74 15.13
CA GLN A 248 -19.11 1.68 15.43
C GLN A 248 -19.77 3.06 15.28
N GLY A 249 -20.88 3.10 14.50
CA GLY A 249 -21.62 4.32 14.22
C GLY A 249 -21.03 5.19 13.10
N HIS A 250 -19.90 4.80 12.52
CA HIS A 250 -19.24 5.53 11.43
C HIS A 250 -19.27 4.79 10.10
N THR A 251 -19.20 3.49 10.10
CA THR A 251 -19.31 2.65 8.89
C THR A 251 -20.01 1.34 9.21
N GLU A 252 -20.84 0.86 8.26
CA GLU A 252 -21.51 -0.44 8.37
C GLU A 252 -20.60 -1.59 7.95
N LYS A 253 -19.62 -1.31 7.07
CA LYS A 253 -18.68 -2.28 6.52
C LYS A 253 -17.29 -1.67 6.41
N LEU A 254 -16.30 -2.36 6.94
CA LEU A 254 -14.89 -2.06 6.71
C LEU A 254 -14.41 -2.79 5.46
N GLU A 255 -13.95 -2.03 4.47
CA GLU A 255 -13.30 -2.62 3.31
C GLU A 255 -11.93 -3.16 3.71
N ARG A 256 -11.61 -4.36 3.21
CA ARG A 256 -10.38 -5.08 3.57
C ARG A 256 -9.80 -5.87 2.41
N CYS A 257 -8.47 -6.00 2.40
CA CYS A 257 -7.78 -6.77 1.38
C CYS A 257 -6.59 -7.57 1.94
N LEU A 258 -6.26 -8.66 1.26
CA LEU A 258 -4.98 -9.32 1.38
C LEU A 258 -3.95 -8.47 0.63
N MET A 259 -2.91 -8.01 1.33
CA MET A 259 -1.84 -7.21 0.73
C MET A 259 -1.02 -8.04 -0.27
N CYS A 260 -0.51 -7.38 -1.30
CA CYS A 260 0.19 -7.98 -2.44
C CYS A 260 1.53 -8.64 -2.07
N SER A 261 2.13 -9.34 -3.03
CA SER A 261 3.37 -10.09 -2.83
C SER A 261 4.57 -9.18 -2.57
N VAL A 262 4.62 -8.01 -3.21
CA VAL A 262 5.67 -7.02 -2.98
C VAL A 262 5.63 -6.55 -1.53
N ILE A 263 4.46 -6.19 -1.02
CA ILE A 263 4.28 -5.76 0.37
C ILE A 263 4.56 -6.90 1.34
N GLY A 264 4.05 -8.10 1.05
CA GLY A 264 4.31 -9.30 1.86
C GLY A 264 5.79 -9.64 1.99
N THR A 265 6.60 -9.39 0.95
CA THR A 265 8.06 -9.57 0.97
C THR A 265 8.73 -8.72 2.05
N HIS A 266 8.26 -7.49 2.26
CA HIS A 266 8.87 -6.53 3.19
C HIS A 266 8.18 -6.46 4.56
N ALA A 267 6.86 -6.67 4.62
CA ALA A 267 6.10 -6.71 5.87
C ALA A 267 6.16 -8.05 6.58
N GLY A 268 6.39 -9.14 5.82
CA GLY A 268 6.27 -10.51 6.31
C GLY A 268 4.81 -10.93 6.55
N PRO A 269 4.56 -12.19 6.90
CA PRO A 269 3.22 -12.67 7.25
C PRO A 269 2.80 -12.15 8.64
N GLY A 270 1.50 -12.01 8.86
CA GLY A 270 0.92 -11.64 10.16
C GLY A 270 0.87 -10.14 10.44
N ALA A 271 1.03 -9.29 9.43
CA ALA A 271 0.79 -7.86 9.57
C ALA A 271 -0.72 -7.54 9.49
N VAL A 272 -1.11 -6.50 10.23
CA VAL A 272 -2.42 -5.84 10.15
C VAL A 272 -2.18 -4.35 9.98
N ALA A 273 -2.84 -3.73 9.02
CA ALA A 273 -2.66 -2.32 8.72
C ALA A 273 -4.00 -1.61 8.48
N VAL A 274 -4.02 -0.32 8.77
CA VAL A 274 -5.14 0.58 8.49
C VAL A 274 -4.62 1.77 7.71
N ALA A 275 -5.27 2.08 6.59
CA ALA A 275 -5.02 3.30 5.81
C ALA A 275 -6.28 4.17 5.80
N PHE A 276 -6.10 5.46 6.02
CA PHE A 276 -7.19 6.42 6.11
C PHE A 276 -6.69 7.83 5.85
N PHE A 277 -7.62 8.73 5.54
CA PHE A 277 -7.39 10.16 5.61
C PHE A 277 -7.64 10.65 7.03
N ARG A 278 -6.71 11.42 7.60
CA ARG A 278 -6.92 12.05 8.91
C ARG A 278 -8.00 13.15 8.81
N LYS A 279 -8.67 13.42 9.91
CA LYS A 279 -9.52 14.61 10.05
C LYS A 279 -8.68 15.88 9.89
N ALA A 280 -9.30 16.91 9.30
CA ALA A 280 -8.69 18.23 9.13
C ALA A 280 -8.48 18.94 10.47
#